data_f60597a35226b4f8f172a3a8a05d8bba
#
_entry.id   f60597a35226b4f8f172a3a8a05d8bba
#
_cell.length_a   1.000
_cell.length_b   1.000
_cell.length_c   1.000
_cell.angle_alpha   90.00
_cell.angle_beta   90.00
_cell.angle_gamma   90.00
#
_symmetry.space_group_name_H-M   'P 1'
#
loop_
_entity.id
_entity.type
_entity.pdbx_description
1 polymer ?
#
loop_
_entity_poly.entity_id
_entity_poly.type
_entity_poly.pdbx_seq_one_letter_code
_entity_poly.pdbx_strand_id
1 'polypeptide(L)'
;MSMRKPMHTELTARLVCLLAVGWSAGAAQAAPVISLVESSREVGQPVVVNFSGVTKNSKAWVGVFRKGRKPSRNNAEFWLYVDGTTVGYTGLASGTLSFPESGLSKSEAKKSLASLWNRHKSLLLRERAKEISAKKITLNGNSLRYTQKVFGSAPKTGRSLWISLHGGGSAPASVNDQQWRNQLQLYQPKEGYYVAPRAPTDSWNMWFKPHITPLFDRLIENFVVKHRVNPDKVYVLGYSAGGDGVYQIGPRMADRWAAASMMAGHPNDAKPDNLRNIGFGLFMGGNDSSYNRNGMAKTWKGLLAGLKEKDPGGYDHMVRIYPGLGHWMNLRDAEALPWMAKFTRDPWPDKVIWRQDGVTQSRFYWLGVSKSDHAKGRRIEATVRGQTVNLTAKQTSRVTVRLSDALVDLDRAVTVKYNGKVKFRGNVDRLKSRMSESLAVRADSSSAAYATITVGKDSSVRVNGRLAEDRFLKAGKYRAVLFADDSTSELVSSEFEVSPRKPTLNALRNKDGTLTFTFEGNLERAPTVLGPWRKVNSKSPYTLHPVDGIGFFRAVQ
;
A
#
# COMPACT_ATOMS: atom_id res chain seq x y z
N MET A 1 -54.33 -54.20 -80.97
CA MET A 1 -55.45 -54.13 -80.02
C MET A 1 -54.99 -53.28 -78.87
N SER A 2 -55.25 -52.03 -78.98
CA SER A 2 -56.26 -51.19 -78.36
C SER A 2 -56.31 -51.36 -76.80
N MET A 3 -55.84 -50.38 -76.00
CA MET A 3 -56.72 -49.45 -75.30
C MET A 3 -55.92 -48.52 -74.38
N ARG A 4 -56.12 -47.27 -74.64
CA ARG A 4 -56.38 -46.09 -73.82
C ARG A 4 -55.71 -45.91 -72.45
N LYS A 5 -55.03 -44.74 -72.41
CA LYS A 5 -54.72 -43.95 -71.21
C LYS A 5 -55.92 -43.62 -70.29
N PRO A 6 -55.68 -43.28 -69.04
CA PRO A 6 -55.96 -41.88 -68.66
C PRO A 6 -54.79 -41.18 -67.99
N MET A 7 -54.81 -39.87 -68.18
CA MET A 7 -53.98 -38.83 -67.56
C MET A 7 -54.22 -38.76 -66.06
N HIS A 8 -53.12 -38.68 -65.25
CA HIS A 8 -53.15 -38.05 -63.92
C HIS A 8 -52.08 -36.98 -63.83
N THR A 9 -52.57 -35.81 -63.47
CA THR A 9 -51.88 -34.58 -63.25
C THR A 9 -50.91 -34.72 -62.10
N GLU A 10 -49.62 -34.51 -62.35
CA GLU A 10 -48.61 -34.32 -61.27
C GLU A 10 -48.68 -32.88 -60.75
N LEU A 11 -49.06 -32.74 -59.49
CA LEU A 11 -48.86 -31.52 -58.67
C LEU A 11 -47.43 -31.52 -58.20
N THR A 12 -46.56 -30.70 -58.72
CA THR A 12 -45.25 -30.40 -58.21
C THR A 12 -45.36 -29.49 -56.98
N ALA A 13 -45.27 -30.11 -55.82
CA ALA A 13 -45.09 -29.36 -54.58
C ALA A 13 -43.67 -28.74 -54.49
N ARG A 14 -43.56 -27.45 -54.71
CA ARG A 14 -42.37 -26.69 -54.40
C ARG A 14 -42.25 -26.55 -52.88
N LEU A 15 -41.27 -27.24 -52.27
CA LEU A 15 -40.86 -27.08 -50.89
C LEU A 15 -40.14 -25.73 -50.77
N VAL A 16 -40.84 -24.72 -50.26
CA VAL A 16 -40.23 -23.45 -49.85
C VAL A 16 -39.56 -23.68 -48.47
N CYS A 17 -38.23 -23.86 -48.46
CA CYS A 17 -37.45 -23.79 -47.23
C CYS A 17 -37.45 -22.33 -46.73
N LEU A 18 -38.30 -22.01 -45.78
CA LEU A 18 -38.17 -20.82 -44.97
C LEU A 18 -36.94 -21.00 -44.03
N LEU A 19 -35.80 -20.43 -44.42
CA LEU A 19 -34.70 -20.18 -43.48
C LEU A 19 -35.20 -19.15 -42.47
N ALA A 20 -35.64 -19.63 -41.34
CA ALA A 20 -35.80 -18.79 -40.15
C ALA A 20 -34.41 -18.34 -39.71
N VAL A 21 -33.97 -17.16 -40.14
CA VAL A 21 -32.85 -16.46 -39.53
C VAL A 21 -33.33 -16.08 -38.12
N GLY A 22 -32.97 -16.92 -37.15
CA GLY A 22 -33.15 -16.61 -35.76
C GLY A 22 -32.27 -15.40 -35.45
N TRP A 23 -32.85 -14.24 -35.42
CA TRP A 23 -32.28 -13.12 -34.71
C TRP A 23 -32.32 -13.50 -33.24
N SER A 24 -31.18 -13.92 -32.67
CA SER A 24 -30.99 -13.86 -31.25
C SER A 24 -31.09 -12.37 -30.90
N ALA A 25 -32.24 -11.98 -30.38
CA ALA A 25 -32.39 -10.69 -29.71
C ALA A 25 -31.37 -10.68 -28.56
N GLY A 26 -30.20 -10.12 -28.83
CA GLY A 26 -29.27 -9.78 -27.75
C GLY A 26 -30.10 -8.95 -26.78
N ALA A 27 -30.16 -9.40 -25.52
CA ALA A 27 -30.83 -8.65 -24.46
C ALA A 27 -30.33 -7.21 -24.53
N ALA A 28 -31.23 -6.28 -24.88
CA ALA A 28 -30.88 -4.87 -24.92
C ALA A 28 -30.31 -4.49 -23.57
N GLN A 29 -29.05 -4.08 -23.54
CA GLN A 29 -28.41 -3.64 -22.31
C GLN A 29 -29.20 -2.44 -21.78
N ALA A 30 -29.70 -2.54 -20.54
CA ALA A 30 -30.39 -1.42 -19.91
C ALA A 30 -29.54 -0.15 -19.95
N ALA A 31 -30.15 0.98 -20.23
CA ALA A 31 -29.45 2.25 -20.26
C ALA A 31 -28.77 2.52 -18.89
N PRO A 32 -27.57 3.13 -18.87
CA PRO A 32 -26.93 3.49 -17.64
C PRO A 32 -27.77 4.43 -16.79
N VAL A 33 -27.93 4.13 -15.52
CA VAL A 33 -28.67 4.94 -14.54
C VAL A 33 -27.80 5.24 -13.36
N ILE A 34 -27.87 6.48 -12.86
CA ILE A 34 -27.34 6.89 -11.57
C ILE A 34 -28.46 7.54 -10.76
N SER A 35 -28.60 7.14 -9.52
CA SER A 35 -29.57 7.72 -8.60
C SER A 35 -28.95 7.97 -7.24
N LEU A 36 -29.45 8.99 -6.57
CA LEU A 36 -29.07 9.33 -5.20
C LEU A 36 -30.10 8.75 -4.25
N VAL A 37 -29.65 8.20 -3.13
CA VAL A 37 -30.57 7.71 -2.08
C VAL A 37 -31.38 8.88 -1.52
N GLU A 38 -30.77 10.06 -1.46
CA GLU A 38 -31.44 11.32 -1.08
C GLU A 38 -30.91 12.48 -1.95
N SER A 39 -31.78 13.39 -2.37
CA SER A 39 -31.44 14.55 -3.22
C SER A 39 -30.87 15.74 -2.44
N SER A 40 -31.00 15.76 -1.11
CA SER A 40 -30.43 16.79 -0.24
C SER A 40 -29.80 16.17 1.00
N ARG A 41 -28.76 16.81 1.53
CA ARG A 41 -27.98 16.34 2.69
C ARG A 41 -27.41 17.49 3.47
N GLU A 42 -27.07 17.23 4.73
CA GLU A 42 -26.30 18.18 5.53
C GLU A 42 -24.78 17.92 5.39
N VAL A 43 -23.97 18.97 5.60
CA VAL A 43 -22.51 18.83 5.73
C VAL A 43 -22.19 17.79 6.82
N GLY A 44 -21.30 16.85 6.50
CA GLY A 44 -20.91 15.76 7.39
C GLY A 44 -21.62 14.45 7.12
N GLN A 45 -22.68 14.44 6.31
CA GLN A 45 -23.34 13.21 5.89
C GLN A 45 -22.73 12.64 4.60
N PRO A 46 -22.67 11.31 4.43
CA PRO A 46 -22.19 10.69 3.20
C PRO A 46 -23.23 10.83 2.08
N VAL A 47 -22.75 10.99 0.84
CA VAL A 47 -23.57 10.88 -0.37
C VAL A 47 -23.57 9.42 -0.81
N VAL A 48 -24.75 8.81 -0.87
CA VAL A 48 -24.91 7.42 -1.32
C VAL A 48 -25.49 7.42 -2.72
N VAL A 49 -24.76 6.80 -3.64
CA VAL A 49 -25.03 6.77 -5.06
C VAL A 49 -25.28 5.33 -5.50
N ASN A 50 -26.45 5.05 -6.04
CA ASN A 50 -26.76 3.80 -6.73
C ASN A 50 -26.48 3.96 -8.22
N PHE A 51 -25.97 2.92 -8.87
CA PHE A 51 -25.77 2.87 -10.30
C PHE A 51 -26.23 1.52 -10.87
N SER A 52 -26.69 1.51 -12.12
CA SER A 52 -27.08 0.31 -12.85
C SER A 52 -26.94 0.50 -14.37
N GLY A 53 -27.10 -0.59 -15.13
CA GLY A 53 -27.00 -0.57 -16.60
C GLY A 53 -25.59 -0.28 -17.15
N VAL A 54 -24.55 -0.44 -16.32
CA VAL A 54 -23.17 -0.18 -16.73
C VAL A 54 -22.58 -1.39 -17.44
N THR A 55 -21.90 -1.18 -18.54
CA THR A 55 -21.05 -2.22 -19.16
C THR A 55 -20.01 -2.68 -18.15
N LYS A 56 -19.79 -4.00 -18.04
CA LYS A 56 -18.83 -4.59 -17.11
C LYS A 56 -17.38 -4.21 -17.47
N ASN A 57 -17.02 -2.97 -17.21
CA ASN A 57 -15.67 -2.44 -17.38
C ASN A 57 -15.04 -2.14 -16.01
N SER A 58 -13.89 -2.71 -15.71
CA SER A 58 -13.20 -2.51 -14.41
C SER A 58 -12.75 -1.05 -14.21
N LYS A 59 -12.71 -0.25 -15.25
CA LYS A 59 -12.33 1.16 -15.23
C LYS A 59 -13.52 2.13 -15.29
N ALA A 60 -14.75 1.62 -15.27
CA ALA A 60 -15.93 2.45 -15.03
C ALA A 60 -15.87 3.03 -13.61
N TRP A 61 -16.23 4.30 -13.43
CA TRP A 61 -16.08 5.00 -12.17
C TRP A 61 -17.18 6.05 -11.94
N VAL A 62 -17.41 6.38 -10.68
CA VAL A 62 -18.32 7.45 -10.25
C VAL A 62 -17.50 8.55 -9.58
N GLY A 63 -17.75 9.79 -9.99
CA GLY A 63 -17.17 10.99 -9.40
C GLY A 63 -18.23 11.95 -8.90
N VAL A 64 -17.93 12.66 -7.81
CA VAL A 64 -18.74 13.75 -7.26
C VAL A 64 -18.04 15.06 -7.53
N PHE A 65 -18.73 16.00 -8.18
CA PHE A 65 -18.20 17.28 -8.63
C PHE A 65 -19.08 18.42 -8.15
N ARG A 66 -18.47 19.57 -7.86
CA ARG A 66 -19.21 20.82 -7.73
C ARG A 66 -19.93 21.15 -9.04
N LYS A 67 -21.19 21.59 -8.95
CA LYS A 67 -21.95 22.02 -10.14
C LYS A 67 -21.17 23.09 -10.91
N GLY A 68 -21.11 22.94 -12.24
CA GLY A 68 -20.36 23.82 -13.14
C GLY A 68 -18.89 23.44 -13.35
N ARG A 69 -18.31 22.50 -12.60
CA ARG A 69 -16.95 22.00 -12.90
C ARG A 69 -16.96 20.96 -14.01
N LYS A 70 -15.98 21.09 -14.93
CA LYS A 70 -15.74 20.05 -15.94
C LYS A 70 -15.26 18.78 -15.25
N PRO A 71 -15.90 17.62 -15.47
CA PRO A 71 -15.52 16.37 -14.82
C PRO A 71 -14.13 15.88 -15.21
N SER A 72 -13.31 15.56 -14.23
CA SER A 72 -12.06 14.79 -14.33
C SER A 72 -11.71 14.24 -12.94
N ARG A 73 -10.91 13.17 -12.84
CA ARG A 73 -10.51 12.65 -11.51
C ARG A 73 -9.73 13.67 -10.68
N ASN A 74 -8.98 14.56 -11.33
CA ASN A 74 -8.15 15.56 -10.65
C ASN A 74 -8.98 16.67 -10.00
N ASN A 75 -10.19 16.93 -10.48
CA ASN A 75 -11.09 17.96 -9.93
C ASN A 75 -12.38 17.40 -9.31
N ALA A 76 -12.47 16.07 -9.17
CA ALA A 76 -13.52 15.44 -8.38
C ALA A 76 -13.30 15.72 -6.88
N GLU A 77 -14.36 16.07 -6.18
CA GLU A 77 -14.35 16.14 -4.72
C GLU A 77 -14.13 14.73 -4.13
N PHE A 78 -14.80 13.72 -4.73
CA PHE A 78 -14.63 12.30 -4.44
C PHE A 78 -14.77 11.49 -5.72
N TRP A 79 -14.10 10.35 -5.81
CA TRP A 79 -14.31 9.39 -6.87
C TRP A 79 -13.91 7.98 -6.44
N LEU A 80 -14.58 6.96 -7.03
CA LEU A 80 -14.25 5.54 -6.90
C LEU A 80 -14.61 4.83 -8.21
N TYR A 81 -13.86 3.77 -8.53
CA TYR A 81 -14.33 2.81 -9.52
C TYR A 81 -15.59 2.11 -9.04
N VAL A 82 -16.39 1.58 -9.95
CA VAL A 82 -17.68 0.91 -9.65
C VAL A 82 -17.56 -0.26 -8.66
N ASP A 83 -16.37 -0.83 -8.51
CA ASP A 83 -16.09 -1.87 -7.52
C ASP A 83 -15.76 -1.33 -6.10
N GLY A 84 -15.88 -0.03 -5.90
CA GLY A 84 -15.60 0.66 -4.63
C GLY A 84 -14.11 0.78 -4.30
N THR A 85 -13.22 0.70 -5.30
CA THR A 85 -11.77 0.84 -5.13
C THR A 85 -11.22 2.03 -5.91
N THR A 86 -9.95 2.37 -5.68
CA THR A 86 -9.20 3.34 -6.49
C THR A 86 -8.29 2.67 -7.52
N VAL A 87 -8.38 1.34 -7.69
CA VAL A 87 -7.60 0.54 -8.64
C VAL A 87 -8.44 0.00 -9.79
N GLY A 88 -9.70 -0.36 -9.52
CA GLY A 88 -10.62 -0.94 -10.51
C GLY A 88 -10.25 -2.38 -10.89
N TYR A 89 -10.60 -3.34 -10.04
CA TYR A 89 -10.34 -4.76 -10.28
C TYR A 89 -11.47 -5.45 -11.04
N THR A 90 -12.71 -4.99 -10.85
CA THR A 90 -13.90 -5.67 -11.36
C THR A 90 -14.93 -4.67 -11.86
N GLY A 91 -15.35 -4.79 -13.10
CA GLY A 91 -16.50 -4.07 -13.63
C GLY A 91 -17.79 -4.63 -13.04
N LEU A 92 -18.61 -3.78 -12.45
CA LEU A 92 -19.94 -4.11 -11.94
C LEU A 92 -20.99 -3.43 -12.82
N ALA A 93 -22.04 -4.17 -13.18
CA ALA A 93 -23.17 -3.64 -13.95
C ALA A 93 -24.11 -2.78 -13.08
N SER A 94 -24.12 -3.00 -11.77
CA SER A 94 -24.90 -2.25 -10.78
C SER A 94 -24.25 -2.31 -9.42
N GLY A 95 -24.58 -1.38 -8.55
CA GLY A 95 -24.07 -1.31 -7.18
C GLY A 95 -24.39 -0.01 -6.47
N THR A 96 -23.80 0.14 -5.29
CA THR A 96 -23.93 1.33 -4.44
C THR A 96 -22.54 1.79 -4.01
N LEU A 97 -22.30 3.09 -4.08
CA LEU A 97 -21.07 3.75 -3.59
C LEU A 97 -21.43 4.82 -2.57
N SER A 98 -20.58 5.01 -1.57
CA SER A 98 -20.70 6.07 -0.57
C SER A 98 -19.53 7.06 -0.70
N PHE A 99 -19.80 8.34 -0.55
CA PHE A 99 -18.81 9.42 -0.61
C PHE A 99 -18.98 10.39 0.59
N PRO A 100 -18.03 10.45 1.56
CA PRO A 100 -16.84 9.62 1.64
C PRO A 100 -17.15 8.13 1.77
N GLU A 101 -16.17 7.30 1.46
CA GLU A 101 -16.27 5.85 1.63
C GLU A 101 -16.59 5.50 3.08
N SER A 102 -17.51 4.57 3.30
CA SER A 102 -17.90 4.11 4.64
C SER A 102 -16.79 3.30 5.29
N GLY A 103 -16.53 3.54 6.56
CA GLY A 103 -15.62 2.75 7.38
C GLY A 103 -16.07 1.30 7.51
N LEU A 104 -15.11 0.38 7.53
CA LEU A 104 -15.35 -1.04 7.69
C LEU A 104 -15.11 -1.47 9.15
N SER A 105 -15.96 -2.37 9.65
CA SER A 105 -15.64 -3.13 10.86
C SER A 105 -14.40 -4.01 10.65
N LYS A 106 -13.78 -4.46 11.73
CA LYS A 106 -12.60 -5.34 11.69
C LYS A 106 -12.85 -6.64 10.89
N SER A 107 -14.04 -7.22 11.03
CA SER A 107 -14.44 -8.44 10.29
C SER A 107 -14.60 -8.17 8.80
N GLU A 108 -15.29 -7.08 8.42
CA GLU A 108 -15.48 -6.67 7.03
C GLU A 108 -14.15 -6.31 6.36
N ALA A 109 -13.27 -5.63 7.07
CA ALA A 109 -11.92 -5.29 6.58
C ALA A 109 -11.12 -6.54 6.24
N LYS A 110 -11.13 -7.56 7.12
CA LYS A 110 -10.45 -8.84 6.88
C LYS A 110 -11.00 -9.56 5.64
N LYS A 111 -12.33 -9.63 5.50
CA LYS A 111 -13.00 -10.23 4.32
C LYS A 111 -12.69 -9.44 3.05
N SER A 112 -12.75 -8.11 3.13
CA SER A 112 -12.46 -7.21 2.01
C SER A 112 -11.02 -7.37 1.54
N LEU A 113 -10.04 -7.38 2.45
CA LEU A 113 -8.64 -7.58 2.09
C LEU A 113 -8.40 -8.93 1.40
N ALA A 114 -8.99 -10.02 1.90
CA ALA A 114 -8.86 -11.34 1.27
C ALA A 114 -9.43 -11.34 -0.17
N SER A 115 -10.59 -10.73 -0.37
CA SER A 115 -11.22 -10.58 -1.69
C SER A 115 -10.36 -9.71 -2.63
N LEU A 116 -9.91 -8.55 -2.17
CA LEU A 116 -9.03 -7.63 -2.92
C LEU A 116 -7.72 -8.31 -3.30
N TRP A 117 -7.12 -9.06 -2.37
CA TRP A 117 -5.88 -9.80 -2.64
C TRP A 117 -6.05 -10.85 -3.74
N ASN A 118 -7.15 -11.61 -3.72
CA ASN A 118 -7.41 -12.60 -4.76
C ASN A 118 -7.61 -11.95 -6.14
N ARG A 119 -8.33 -10.82 -6.22
CA ARG A 119 -8.51 -10.06 -7.45
C ARG A 119 -7.19 -9.46 -7.95
N HIS A 120 -6.40 -8.89 -7.03
CA HIS A 120 -5.10 -8.31 -7.35
C HIS A 120 -4.11 -9.36 -7.88
N LYS A 121 -4.05 -10.54 -7.25
CA LYS A 121 -3.24 -11.68 -7.76
C LYS A 121 -3.65 -12.06 -9.18
N SER A 122 -4.94 -12.22 -9.42
CA SER A 122 -5.45 -12.59 -10.75
C SER A 122 -5.11 -11.56 -11.81
N LEU A 123 -5.19 -10.26 -11.46
CA LEU A 123 -4.77 -9.16 -12.32
C LEU A 123 -3.28 -9.27 -12.66
N LEU A 124 -2.43 -9.36 -11.65
CA LEU A 124 -0.98 -9.42 -11.84
C LEU A 124 -0.53 -10.66 -12.61
N LEU A 125 -1.13 -11.82 -12.36
CA LEU A 125 -0.82 -13.04 -13.12
C LEU A 125 -1.12 -12.89 -14.62
N ARG A 126 -2.20 -12.20 -14.97
CA ARG A 126 -2.55 -11.92 -16.36
C ARG A 126 -1.60 -10.90 -17.00
N GLU A 127 -1.38 -9.77 -16.32
CA GLU A 127 -0.54 -8.68 -16.83
C GLU A 127 0.94 -9.07 -16.94
N ARG A 128 1.42 -9.91 -16.02
CA ARG A 128 2.83 -10.29 -15.91
C ARG A 128 3.16 -11.68 -16.48
N ALA A 129 2.20 -12.33 -17.17
CA ALA A 129 2.36 -13.69 -17.67
C ALA A 129 3.62 -13.87 -18.53
N LYS A 130 3.87 -12.93 -19.48
CA LYS A 130 5.02 -12.97 -20.39
C LYS A 130 6.35 -12.81 -19.65
N GLU A 131 6.47 -11.87 -18.70
CA GLU A 131 7.71 -11.66 -17.95
C GLU A 131 8.02 -12.83 -17.01
N ILE A 132 6.98 -13.42 -16.39
CA ILE A 132 7.11 -14.57 -15.50
C ILE A 132 7.59 -15.81 -16.29
N SER A 133 6.99 -16.10 -17.43
CA SER A 133 7.38 -17.24 -18.27
C SER A 133 8.78 -17.08 -18.87
N ALA A 134 9.12 -15.88 -19.30
CA ALA A 134 10.45 -15.55 -19.83
C ALA A 134 11.54 -15.46 -18.76
N LYS A 135 11.19 -15.46 -17.47
CA LYS A 135 12.12 -15.19 -16.35
C LYS A 135 12.96 -13.94 -16.56
N LYS A 136 12.31 -12.90 -17.09
CA LYS A 136 12.93 -11.62 -17.43
C LYS A 136 11.96 -10.48 -17.11
N ILE A 137 12.37 -9.62 -16.18
CA ILE A 137 11.63 -8.43 -15.77
C ILE A 137 12.27 -7.21 -16.45
N THR A 138 11.48 -6.38 -17.09
CA THR A 138 11.96 -5.13 -17.69
C THR A 138 11.15 -3.96 -17.16
N LEU A 139 11.83 -3.02 -16.50
CA LEU A 139 11.25 -1.79 -15.97
C LEU A 139 12.11 -0.59 -16.38
N ASN A 140 11.47 0.40 -17.00
CA ASN A 140 12.15 1.65 -17.40
C ASN A 140 13.47 1.40 -18.15
N GLY A 141 13.47 0.50 -19.12
CA GLY A 141 14.63 0.15 -19.96
C GLY A 141 15.65 -0.79 -19.29
N ASN A 142 15.55 -1.07 -17.99
CA ASN A 142 16.44 -1.99 -17.30
C ASN A 142 15.84 -3.40 -17.22
N SER A 143 16.63 -4.42 -17.56
CA SER A 143 16.20 -5.82 -17.58
C SER A 143 16.91 -6.65 -16.51
N LEU A 144 16.15 -7.40 -15.73
CA LEU A 144 16.63 -8.39 -14.78
C LEU A 144 16.24 -9.78 -15.27
N ARG A 145 17.20 -10.54 -15.80
CA ARG A 145 17.04 -11.98 -16.08
C ARG A 145 17.31 -12.76 -14.80
N TYR A 146 16.70 -13.92 -14.64
CA TYR A 146 16.99 -14.76 -13.49
C TYR A 146 16.87 -16.24 -13.83
N THR A 147 17.58 -17.06 -13.08
CA THR A 147 17.45 -18.52 -13.05
C THR A 147 17.05 -18.97 -11.65
N GLN A 148 16.47 -20.16 -11.54
CA GLN A 148 15.98 -20.64 -10.25
C GLN A 148 16.12 -22.14 -10.10
N LYS A 149 16.28 -22.59 -8.85
CA LYS A 149 16.10 -23.96 -8.39
C LYS A 149 15.03 -24.01 -7.30
N VAL A 150 14.45 -25.17 -7.09
CA VAL A 150 13.49 -25.41 -6.02
C VAL A 150 14.04 -26.49 -5.11
N PHE A 151 14.02 -26.24 -3.81
CA PHE A 151 14.49 -27.17 -2.79
C PHE A 151 13.36 -27.58 -1.85
N GLY A 152 13.45 -28.79 -1.34
CA GLY A 152 12.57 -29.33 -0.30
C GLY A 152 11.07 -29.33 -0.63
N SER A 153 10.26 -29.68 0.35
CA SER A 153 8.79 -29.67 0.26
C SER A 153 8.21 -28.30 0.60
N ALA A 154 7.06 -27.97 0.03
CA ALA A 154 6.39 -26.69 0.31
C ALA A 154 5.75 -26.69 1.71
N PRO A 155 6.13 -25.77 2.62
CA PRO A 155 5.41 -25.57 3.88
C PRO A 155 3.97 -25.14 3.66
N LYS A 156 3.08 -25.43 4.61
CA LYS A 156 1.67 -24.98 4.56
C LYS A 156 1.54 -23.45 4.44
N THR A 157 2.47 -22.70 5.02
CA THR A 157 2.52 -21.22 4.99
C THR A 157 3.08 -20.64 3.69
N GLY A 158 3.44 -21.47 2.72
CA GLY A 158 4.13 -21.08 1.50
C GLY A 158 5.66 -21.26 1.59
N ARG A 159 6.31 -21.38 0.42
CA ARG A 159 7.77 -21.53 0.31
C ARG A 159 8.49 -20.24 0.66
N SER A 160 9.73 -20.36 1.10
CA SER A 160 10.65 -19.23 1.17
C SER A 160 11.21 -18.86 -0.22
N LEU A 161 11.74 -17.64 -0.32
CA LEU A 161 12.44 -17.11 -1.49
C LEU A 161 13.85 -16.69 -1.09
N TRP A 162 14.86 -17.26 -1.74
CA TRP A 162 16.27 -16.98 -1.53
C TRP A 162 16.82 -16.30 -2.78
N ILE A 163 17.08 -15.00 -2.71
CA ILE A 163 17.65 -14.21 -3.81
C ILE A 163 19.16 -14.13 -3.60
N SER A 164 19.94 -14.72 -4.50
CA SER A 164 21.39 -14.86 -4.37
C SER A 164 22.11 -14.09 -5.47
N LEU A 165 22.89 -13.07 -5.07
CA LEU A 165 23.52 -12.11 -5.95
C LEU A 165 24.91 -12.57 -6.36
N HIS A 166 25.16 -12.62 -7.68
CA HIS A 166 26.46 -13.06 -8.20
C HIS A 166 27.56 -12.00 -8.00
N GLY A 167 28.79 -12.46 -7.96
CA GLY A 167 30.00 -11.65 -7.96
C GLY A 167 30.31 -11.04 -9.34
N GLY A 168 31.52 -10.50 -9.50
CA GLY A 168 31.99 -9.82 -10.72
C GLY A 168 31.90 -8.29 -10.59
N GLY A 169 31.33 -7.64 -11.61
CA GLY A 169 31.31 -6.18 -11.72
C GLY A 169 32.63 -5.62 -12.30
N SER A 170 32.55 -4.54 -13.06
CA SER A 170 33.69 -3.95 -13.81
C SER A 170 34.49 -4.99 -14.63
N ALA A 171 33.79 -6.01 -15.13
CA ALA A 171 34.33 -7.10 -15.92
C ALA A 171 33.49 -7.28 -17.20
N PRO A 172 34.05 -7.92 -18.25
CA PRO A 172 33.26 -8.24 -19.46
C PRO A 172 31.98 -9.00 -19.15
N ALA A 173 30.93 -8.81 -19.97
CA ALA A 173 29.63 -9.46 -19.80
C ALA A 173 29.75 -11.01 -19.70
N SER A 174 30.66 -11.63 -20.46
CA SER A 174 30.93 -13.08 -20.39
C SER A 174 31.39 -13.55 -19.02
N VAL A 175 32.23 -12.78 -18.35
CA VAL A 175 32.69 -13.04 -16.98
C VAL A 175 31.52 -12.91 -15.99
N ASN A 176 30.74 -11.84 -16.08
CA ASN A 176 29.56 -11.65 -15.24
C ASN A 176 28.49 -12.73 -15.48
N ASP A 177 28.31 -13.17 -16.73
CA ASP A 177 27.41 -14.31 -17.06
C ASP A 177 27.94 -15.61 -16.46
N GLN A 178 29.25 -15.83 -16.41
CA GLN A 178 29.83 -17.00 -15.73
C GLN A 178 29.61 -16.94 -14.22
N GLN A 179 29.84 -15.79 -13.59
CA GLN A 179 29.58 -15.59 -12.17
C GLN A 179 28.10 -15.80 -11.82
N TRP A 180 27.18 -15.37 -12.69
CA TRP A 180 25.74 -15.64 -12.56
C TRP A 180 25.43 -17.14 -12.58
N ARG A 181 26.00 -17.90 -13.54
CA ARG A 181 25.84 -19.37 -13.59
C ARG A 181 26.41 -20.05 -12.35
N ASN A 182 27.58 -19.61 -11.88
CA ASN A 182 28.19 -20.13 -10.66
C ASN A 182 27.31 -19.89 -9.43
N GLN A 183 26.72 -18.70 -9.31
CA GLN A 183 25.88 -18.31 -8.17
C GLN A 183 24.66 -19.25 -8.00
N LEU A 184 24.08 -19.74 -9.10
CA LEU A 184 22.97 -20.69 -9.05
C LEU A 184 23.34 -22.03 -8.40
N GLN A 185 24.63 -22.40 -8.42
CA GLN A 185 25.14 -23.67 -7.87
C GLN A 185 25.70 -23.51 -6.47
N LEU A 186 25.92 -22.27 -6.00
CA LEU A 186 26.74 -21.99 -4.85
C LEU A 186 26.13 -22.46 -3.53
N TYR A 187 24.80 -22.27 -3.35
CA TYR A 187 24.13 -22.58 -2.10
C TYR A 187 22.88 -23.44 -2.29
N GLN A 188 22.54 -24.23 -1.26
CA GLN A 188 21.41 -25.15 -1.26
C GLN A 188 20.61 -24.97 0.04
N PRO A 189 19.59 -24.10 0.07
CA PRO A 189 18.70 -23.99 1.22
C PRO A 189 17.89 -25.27 1.42
N LYS A 190 17.50 -25.56 2.66
CA LYS A 190 16.72 -26.76 3.00
C LYS A 190 15.36 -26.79 2.27
N GLU A 191 14.75 -25.63 2.05
CA GLU A 191 13.50 -25.49 1.29
C GLU A 191 13.43 -24.10 0.63
N GLY A 192 12.57 -23.96 -0.39
CA GLY A 192 12.25 -22.70 -1.03
C GLY A 192 12.67 -22.59 -2.49
N TYR A 193 12.37 -21.45 -3.07
CA TYR A 193 12.90 -21.03 -4.36
C TYR A 193 14.25 -20.34 -4.16
N TYR A 194 15.29 -20.92 -4.73
CA TYR A 194 16.62 -20.30 -4.80
C TYR A 194 16.78 -19.64 -6.17
N VAL A 195 16.92 -18.33 -6.19
CA VAL A 195 16.90 -17.50 -7.40
C VAL A 195 18.23 -16.78 -7.52
N ALA A 196 18.91 -16.97 -8.63
CA ALA A 196 20.08 -16.19 -9.01
C ALA A 196 19.67 -15.20 -10.11
N PRO A 197 19.51 -13.90 -9.82
CA PRO A 197 19.33 -12.89 -10.86
C PRO A 197 20.66 -12.56 -11.54
N ARG A 198 20.61 -12.17 -12.82
CA ARG A 198 21.72 -11.54 -13.56
C ARG A 198 21.59 -10.03 -13.42
N ALA A 199 22.62 -9.39 -12.88
CA ALA A 199 22.61 -7.93 -12.72
C ALA A 199 22.31 -7.23 -14.06
N PRO A 200 21.50 -6.16 -14.06
CA PRO A 200 21.14 -5.44 -15.29
C PRO A 200 22.31 -4.78 -16.00
N THR A 201 23.41 -4.53 -15.30
CA THR A 201 24.63 -3.90 -15.83
C THR A 201 25.87 -4.68 -15.39
N ASP A 202 27.02 -4.41 -16.01
CA ASP A 202 28.31 -5.02 -15.69
C ASP A 202 29.22 -4.09 -14.86
N SER A 203 28.69 -2.99 -14.34
CA SER A 203 29.44 -2.01 -13.54
C SER A 203 29.73 -2.53 -12.12
N TRP A 204 30.72 -1.93 -11.44
CA TRP A 204 31.10 -2.30 -10.06
C TRP A 204 29.92 -2.20 -9.07
N ASN A 205 29.01 -1.24 -9.30
CA ASN A 205 27.84 -0.98 -8.46
C ASN A 205 26.56 -1.61 -9.01
N MET A 206 26.67 -2.69 -9.78
CA MET A 206 25.57 -3.32 -10.52
C MET A 206 24.37 -3.72 -9.64
N TRP A 207 24.56 -3.98 -8.35
CA TRP A 207 23.52 -4.45 -7.44
C TRP A 207 22.86 -3.35 -6.60
N PHE A 208 23.31 -2.10 -6.67
CA PHE A 208 22.76 -1.05 -5.81
C PHE A 208 22.46 0.27 -6.53
N LYS A 209 22.40 0.26 -7.86
CA LYS A 209 21.83 1.34 -8.66
C LYS A 209 20.34 1.54 -8.37
N PRO A 210 19.76 2.74 -8.62
CA PRO A 210 18.37 3.03 -8.30
C PRO A 210 17.35 2.06 -8.89
N HIS A 211 17.59 1.50 -10.08
CA HIS A 211 16.69 0.56 -10.74
C HIS A 211 16.62 -0.84 -10.09
N ILE A 212 17.54 -1.19 -9.19
CA ILE A 212 17.57 -2.50 -8.53
C ILE A 212 16.37 -2.66 -7.59
N THR A 213 16.07 -1.64 -6.79
CA THR A 213 14.95 -1.69 -5.83
C THR A 213 13.61 -2.05 -6.49
N PRO A 214 13.13 -1.33 -7.53
CA PRO A 214 11.86 -1.68 -8.19
C PRO A 214 11.91 -3.02 -8.93
N LEU A 215 13.07 -3.43 -9.47
CA LEU A 215 13.20 -4.75 -10.11
C LEU A 215 13.08 -5.88 -9.08
N PHE A 216 13.64 -5.71 -7.89
CA PHE A 216 13.54 -6.71 -6.82
C PHE A 216 12.15 -6.74 -6.18
N ASP A 217 11.50 -5.59 -5.97
CA ASP A 217 10.10 -5.56 -5.58
C ASP A 217 9.25 -6.37 -6.57
N ARG A 218 9.43 -6.14 -7.88
CA ARG A 218 8.72 -6.87 -8.94
C ARG A 218 9.04 -8.38 -8.95
N LEU A 219 10.31 -8.75 -8.74
CA LEU A 219 10.72 -10.15 -8.64
C LEU A 219 10.03 -10.85 -7.47
N ILE A 220 10.09 -10.27 -6.27
CA ILE A 220 9.45 -10.82 -5.07
C ILE A 220 7.94 -10.98 -5.30
N GLU A 221 7.28 -9.94 -5.82
CA GLU A 221 5.85 -9.96 -6.10
C GLU A 221 5.47 -11.06 -7.10
N ASN A 222 6.25 -11.28 -8.16
CA ASN A 222 6.02 -12.35 -9.12
C ASN A 222 6.09 -13.73 -8.46
N PHE A 223 7.04 -13.94 -7.54
CA PHE A 223 7.12 -15.19 -6.79
C PHE A 223 5.97 -15.36 -5.79
N VAL A 224 5.55 -14.29 -5.12
CA VAL A 224 4.40 -14.31 -4.21
C VAL A 224 3.10 -14.66 -4.97
N VAL A 225 2.84 -14.00 -6.10
CA VAL A 225 1.57 -14.20 -6.82
C VAL A 225 1.55 -15.50 -7.62
N LYS A 226 2.64 -15.89 -8.27
CA LYS A 226 2.71 -17.08 -9.14
C LYS A 226 3.02 -18.36 -8.37
N HIS A 227 3.98 -18.30 -7.47
CA HIS A 227 4.56 -19.48 -6.84
C HIS A 227 4.14 -19.66 -5.37
N ARG A 228 3.24 -18.78 -4.88
CA ARG A 228 2.73 -18.80 -3.50
C ARG A 228 3.86 -18.76 -2.47
N VAL A 229 4.91 -17.99 -2.77
CA VAL A 229 5.96 -17.68 -1.81
C VAL A 229 5.35 -16.92 -0.63
N ASN A 230 5.78 -17.26 0.57
CA ASN A 230 5.46 -16.50 1.77
C ASN A 230 6.22 -15.17 1.74
N PRO A 231 5.54 -14.00 1.65
CA PRO A 231 6.21 -12.70 1.58
C PRO A 231 7.03 -12.37 2.82
N ASP A 232 6.80 -13.07 3.93
CA ASP A 232 7.51 -12.88 5.19
C ASP A 232 8.72 -13.85 5.35
N LYS A 233 8.99 -14.66 4.31
CA LYS A 233 10.17 -15.56 4.22
C LYS A 233 10.98 -15.30 2.96
N VAL A 234 11.37 -14.05 2.77
CA VAL A 234 12.23 -13.61 1.66
C VAL A 234 13.61 -13.27 2.20
N TYR A 235 14.63 -13.88 1.63
CA TYR A 235 16.02 -13.75 2.04
C TYR A 235 16.87 -13.25 0.89
N VAL A 236 17.85 -12.38 1.18
CA VAL A 236 18.84 -11.93 0.21
C VAL A 236 20.24 -12.26 0.69
N LEU A 237 21.03 -12.85 -0.19
CA LEU A 237 22.44 -13.16 0.06
C LEU A 237 23.27 -12.83 -1.18
N GLY A 238 24.58 -12.69 -1.04
CA GLY A 238 25.42 -12.38 -2.19
C GLY A 238 26.90 -12.45 -1.87
N TYR A 239 27.70 -12.83 -2.89
CA TYR A 239 29.12 -13.04 -2.78
C TYR A 239 29.91 -12.00 -3.58
N SER A 240 31.03 -11.52 -3.04
CA SER A 240 31.89 -10.54 -3.71
C SER A 240 31.12 -9.26 -4.06
N ALA A 241 31.06 -8.84 -5.32
CA ALA A 241 30.20 -7.73 -5.73
C ALA A 241 28.72 -7.93 -5.38
N GLY A 242 28.24 -9.19 -5.31
CA GLY A 242 26.93 -9.53 -4.75
C GLY A 242 26.83 -9.23 -3.25
N GLY A 243 27.93 -9.43 -2.51
CA GLY A 243 28.07 -9.05 -1.11
C GLY A 243 28.06 -7.52 -0.91
N ASP A 244 28.71 -6.76 -1.80
CA ASP A 244 28.60 -5.29 -1.86
C ASP A 244 27.13 -4.88 -2.03
N GLY A 245 26.42 -5.58 -2.93
CA GLY A 245 24.99 -5.41 -3.14
C GLY A 245 24.18 -5.60 -1.88
N VAL A 246 24.43 -6.69 -1.13
CA VAL A 246 23.70 -6.98 0.12
C VAL A 246 23.96 -5.94 1.20
N TYR A 247 25.19 -5.43 1.33
CA TYR A 247 25.49 -4.31 2.24
C TYR A 247 24.62 -3.08 1.95
N GLN A 248 24.31 -2.83 0.67
CA GLN A 248 23.53 -1.67 0.24
C GLN A 248 22.00 -1.94 0.30
N ILE A 249 21.52 -3.02 -0.35
CA ILE A 249 20.08 -3.29 -0.45
C ILE A 249 19.52 -3.99 0.80
N GLY A 250 20.35 -4.65 1.60
CA GLY A 250 19.95 -5.21 2.89
C GLY A 250 19.28 -4.14 3.78
N PRO A 251 19.96 -3.05 4.14
CA PRO A 251 19.35 -1.96 4.90
C PRO A 251 18.33 -1.15 4.08
N ARG A 252 18.54 -0.93 2.77
CA ARG A 252 17.62 -0.15 1.92
C ARG A 252 16.23 -0.78 1.82
N MET A 253 16.16 -2.10 1.71
CA MET A 253 14.94 -2.87 1.52
C MET A 253 14.64 -3.78 2.74
N ALA A 254 15.08 -3.41 3.95
CA ALA A 254 14.89 -4.22 5.14
C ALA A 254 13.42 -4.55 5.42
N ASP A 255 12.50 -3.74 4.94
CA ASP A 255 11.06 -3.99 5.00
C ASP A 255 10.58 -5.07 4.01
N ARG A 256 11.49 -5.69 3.23
CA ARG A 256 11.22 -6.80 2.31
C ARG A 256 11.85 -8.12 2.74
N TRP A 257 12.90 -8.05 3.56
CA TRP A 257 13.69 -9.21 3.93
C TRP A 257 13.31 -9.76 5.30
N ALA A 258 13.30 -11.08 5.46
CA ALA A 258 13.35 -11.74 6.76
C ALA A 258 14.79 -11.72 7.31
N ALA A 259 15.77 -11.94 6.43
CA ALA A 259 17.19 -11.79 6.73
C ALA A 259 17.99 -11.45 5.46
N ALA A 260 19.15 -10.84 5.65
CA ALA A 260 20.13 -10.54 4.60
C ALA A 260 21.51 -11.07 5.02
N SER A 261 22.29 -11.60 4.08
CA SER A 261 23.65 -12.06 4.39
C SER A 261 24.63 -11.69 3.30
N MET A 262 25.64 -10.91 3.65
CA MET A 262 26.74 -10.58 2.76
C MET A 262 27.90 -11.56 2.95
N MET A 263 28.54 -11.97 1.83
CA MET A 263 29.73 -12.81 1.78
C MET A 263 30.82 -12.11 0.97
N ALA A 264 31.99 -11.92 1.58
CA ALA A 264 33.18 -11.34 0.96
C ALA A 264 32.95 -10.00 0.22
N GLY A 265 32.03 -9.16 0.72
CA GLY A 265 31.67 -7.86 0.12
C GLY A 265 32.31 -6.66 0.81
N HIS A 266 32.14 -5.49 0.18
CA HIS A 266 32.54 -4.19 0.69
C HIS A 266 31.30 -3.28 0.92
N PRO A 267 31.17 -2.59 2.07
CA PRO A 267 29.98 -1.81 2.40
C PRO A 267 29.84 -0.50 1.63
N ASN A 268 30.93 0.02 1.06
CA ASN A 268 30.96 1.36 0.47
C ASN A 268 30.43 2.42 1.46
N ASP A 269 29.39 3.16 1.10
CA ASP A 269 28.77 4.19 1.94
C ASP A 269 27.54 3.69 2.74
N ALA A 270 27.22 2.40 2.69
CA ALA A 270 26.09 1.80 3.41
C ALA A 270 26.19 2.01 4.92
N LYS A 271 25.03 2.11 5.57
CA LYS A 271 24.91 2.24 7.02
C LYS A 271 23.95 1.17 7.55
N PRO A 272 24.23 0.60 8.74
CA PRO A 272 23.44 -0.51 9.30
C PRO A 272 22.14 -0.07 9.99
N ASP A 273 21.84 1.23 10.10
CA ASP A 273 20.70 1.76 10.88
C ASP A 273 19.37 1.05 10.61
N ASN A 274 19.07 0.75 9.35
CA ASN A 274 17.79 0.16 8.92
C ASN A 274 17.68 -1.36 9.17
N LEU A 275 18.76 -2.01 9.62
CA LEU A 275 18.79 -3.47 9.85
C LEU A 275 18.11 -3.90 11.16
N ARG A 276 17.51 -2.97 11.89
CA ARG A 276 16.92 -3.22 13.21
C ARG A 276 15.99 -4.44 13.27
N ASN A 277 15.17 -4.64 12.24
CA ASN A 277 14.06 -5.59 12.26
C ASN A 277 14.32 -6.86 11.42
N ILE A 278 15.57 -7.08 10.99
CA ILE A 278 15.94 -8.28 10.20
C ILE A 278 17.21 -8.91 10.75
N GLY A 279 17.41 -10.19 10.50
CA GLY A 279 18.70 -10.84 10.73
C GLY A 279 19.74 -10.38 9.69
N PHE A 280 20.96 -10.00 10.12
CA PHE A 280 22.03 -9.64 9.20
C PHE A 280 23.29 -10.51 9.39
N GLY A 281 23.60 -11.32 8.37
CA GLY A 281 24.80 -12.15 8.31
C GLY A 281 25.98 -11.39 7.66
N LEU A 282 27.15 -11.52 8.25
CA LEU A 282 28.41 -10.99 7.74
C LEU A 282 29.48 -12.08 7.74
N PHE A 283 29.94 -12.47 6.55
CA PHE A 283 30.91 -13.53 6.35
C PHE A 283 32.07 -13.03 5.53
N MET A 284 33.31 -13.20 6.04
CA MET A 284 34.52 -12.63 5.46
C MET A 284 35.72 -13.53 5.67
N GLY A 285 36.58 -13.63 4.67
CA GLY A 285 37.93 -14.19 4.84
C GLY A 285 38.83 -13.23 5.61
N GLY A 286 39.52 -13.72 6.64
CA GLY A 286 40.41 -12.89 7.47
C GLY A 286 41.57 -12.26 6.69
N ASN A 287 41.99 -12.92 5.59
CA ASN A 287 43.04 -12.46 4.68
C ASN A 287 42.52 -11.79 3.40
N ASP A 288 41.20 -11.53 3.28
CA ASP A 288 40.63 -10.79 2.15
C ASP A 288 40.93 -9.27 2.30
N SER A 289 42.15 -8.89 2.00
CA SER A 289 42.66 -7.51 2.16
C SER A 289 42.33 -6.60 0.98
N SER A 290 41.96 -7.14 -0.18
CA SER A 290 41.59 -6.33 -1.35
C SER A 290 40.47 -5.36 -1.01
N TYR A 291 40.65 -4.08 -1.35
CA TYR A 291 39.74 -2.98 -0.99
C TYR A 291 39.49 -2.87 0.53
N ASN A 292 40.41 -3.40 1.37
CA ASN A 292 40.25 -3.45 2.83
C ASN A 292 38.97 -4.15 3.31
N ARG A 293 38.48 -5.18 2.60
CA ARG A 293 37.23 -5.88 2.95
C ARG A 293 37.24 -6.46 4.35
N ASN A 294 38.34 -7.13 4.75
CA ASN A 294 38.49 -7.69 6.09
C ASN A 294 38.52 -6.61 7.19
N GLY A 295 39.14 -5.44 6.95
CA GLY A 295 39.11 -4.28 7.85
C GLY A 295 37.70 -3.71 7.97
N MET A 296 37.00 -3.55 6.85
CA MET A 296 35.60 -3.08 6.84
C MET A 296 34.64 -4.05 7.54
N ALA A 297 34.87 -5.35 7.40
CA ALA A 297 34.11 -6.37 8.12
C ALA A 297 34.28 -6.25 9.65
N LYS A 298 35.52 -6.01 10.14
CA LYS A 298 35.79 -5.75 11.56
C LYS A 298 35.08 -4.48 12.04
N THR A 299 35.11 -3.41 11.23
CA THR A 299 34.37 -2.15 11.51
C THR A 299 32.86 -2.40 11.66
N TRP A 300 32.25 -3.13 10.69
CA TRP A 300 30.83 -3.42 10.73
C TRP A 300 30.44 -4.34 11.88
N LYS A 301 31.31 -5.29 12.27
CA LYS A 301 31.12 -6.10 13.49
C LYS A 301 30.93 -5.18 14.72
N GLY A 302 31.81 -4.17 14.88
CA GLY A 302 31.70 -3.21 15.98
C GLY A 302 30.43 -2.35 15.90
N LEU A 303 30.08 -1.87 14.67
CA LEU A 303 28.86 -1.07 14.48
C LEU A 303 27.58 -1.87 14.83
N LEU A 304 27.47 -3.12 14.38
CA LEU A 304 26.32 -3.98 14.66
C LEU A 304 26.22 -4.31 16.15
N ALA A 305 27.35 -4.64 16.78
CA ALA A 305 27.38 -4.89 18.23
C ALA A 305 26.95 -3.66 19.03
N GLY A 306 27.46 -2.47 18.71
CA GLY A 306 27.08 -1.24 19.38
C GLY A 306 25.62 -0.81 19.15
N LEU A 307 25.03 -1.14 17.98
CA LEU A 307 23.59 -0.94 17.74
C LEU A 307 22.75 -1.94 18.54
N LYS A 308 23.15 -3.21 18.63
CA LYS A 308 22.48 -4.24 19.42
C LYS A 308 22.52 -3.91 20.91
N GLU A 309 23.64 -3.42 21.41
CA GLU A 309 23.79 -2.98 22.81
C GLU A 309 22.83 -1.83 23.15
N LYS A 310 22.72 -0.84 22.26
CA LYS A 310 21.83 0.34 22.45
C LYS A 310 20.34 0.02 22.25
N ASP A 311 20.01 -1.01 21.48
CA ASP A 311 18.64 -1.45 21.17
C ASP A 311 18.58 -2.98 21.13
N PRO A 312 18.56 -3.64 22.32
CA PRO A 312 18.61 -5.10 22.42
C PRO A 312 17.46 -5.83 21.74
N GLY A 313 16.32 -5.15 21.53
CA GLY A 313 15.16 -5.67 20.81
C GLY A 313 15.29 -5.71 19.28
N GLY A 314 16.44 -5.33 18.73
CA GLY A 314 16.69 -5.34 17.28
C GLY A 314 18.14 -5.70 16.93
N TYR A 315 18.52 -5.54 15.67
CA TYR A 315 19.87 -5.72 15.15
C TYR A 315 20.46 -7.12 15.39
N ASP A 316 19.64 -8.16 15.23
CA ASP A 316 20.11 -9.53 15.27
C ASP A 316 21.12 -9.77 14.16
N HIS A 317 22.32 -10.23 14.53
CA HIS A 317 23.39 -10.41 13.55
C HIS A 317 24.26 -11.63 13.86
N MET A 318 24.86 -12.17 12.80
CA MET A 318 25.89 -13.19 12.87
C MET A 318 27.11 -12.69 12.11
N VAL A 319 28.26 -12.64 12.76
CA VAL A 319 29.52 -12.24 12.12
C VAL A 319 30.53 -13.39 12.20
N ARG A 320 31.06 -13.78 11.04
CA ARG A 320 32.15 -14.77 10.90
C ARG A 320 33.28 -14.16 10.07
N ILE A 321 34.42 -14.02 10.68
CA ILE A 321 35.68 -13.66 9.98
C ILE A 321 36.60 -14.86 10.13
N TYR A 322 36.83 -15.59 9.04
CA TYR A 322 37.56 -16.85 9.05
C TYR A 322 39.07 -16.60 8.96
N PRO A 323 39.84 -16.88 10.02
CA PRO A 323 41.30 -16.73 9.97
C PRO A 323 41.90 -17.59 8.86
N GLY A 324 42.90 -17.07 8.19
CA GLY A 324 43.65 -17.77 7.14
C GLY A 324 42.96 -17.89 5.78
N LEU A 325 41.64 -17.63 5.69
CA LEU A 325 40.94 -17.65 4.40
C LEU A 325 41.03 -16.30 3.70
N GLY A 326 41.23 -16.34 2.38
CA GLY A 326 41.21 -15.18 1.49
C GLY A 326 39.78 -14.87 1.00
N HIS A 327 39.70 -14.33 -0.21
CA HIS A 327 38.41 -13.95 -0.83
C HIS A 327 37.44 -15.13 -0.98
N TRP A 328 37.95 -16.33 -1.28
CA TRP A 328 37.15 -17.56 -1.30
C TRP A 328 37.17 -18.24 0.07
N MET A 329 35.97 -18.39 0.67
CA MET A 329 35.81 -18.92 2.03
C MET A 329 35.54 -20.43 2.07
N ASN A 330 35.75 -21.15 0.96
CA ASN A 330 35.58 -22.62 0.85
C ASN A 330 34.20 -23.09 1.31
N LEU A 331 33.13 -22.33 0.99
CA LEU A 331 31.72 -22.57 1.38
C LEU A 331 31.45 -22.58 2.90
N ARG A 332 32.40 -22.16 3.75
CA ARG A 332 32.14 -22.03 5.20
C ARG A 332 31.02 -21.03 5.49
N ASP A 333 30.84 -20.05 4.64
CA ASP A 333 29.77 -19.05 4.67
C ASP A 333 28.36 -19.65 4.40
N ALA A 334 28.26 -20.91 3.95
CA ALA A 334 26.99 -21.61 3.79
C ALA A 334 26.23 -21.81 5.12
N GLU A 335 26.90 -21.69 6.28
CA GLU A 335 26.26 -21.68 7.60
C GLU A 335 25.28 -20.49 7.76
N ALA A 336 25.37 -19.47 6.89
CA ALA A 336 24.40 -18.39 6.82
C ALA A 336 22.97 -18.88 6.57
N LEU A 337 22.78 -19.90 5.71
CA LEU A 337 21.45 -20.32 5.28
C LEU A 337 20.58 -20.85 6.43
N PRO A 338 21.02 -21.86 7.23
CA PRO A 338 20.23 -22.33 8.36
C PRO A 338 20.05 -21.27 9.44
N TRP A 339 20.96 -20.31 9.57
CA TRP A 339 20.79 -19.19 10.48
C TRP A 339 19.73 -18.20 9.96
N MET A 340 19.79 -17.78 8.69
CA MET A 340 18.82 -16.89 8.06
C MET A 340 17.40 -17.49 8.10
N ALA A 341 17.26 -18.82 7.89
CA ALA A 341 15.97 -19.51 7.89
C ALA A 341 15.20 -19.42 9.22
N LYS A 342 15.85 -19.04 10.32
CA LYS A 342 15.21 -18.81 11.63
C LYS A 342 14.37 -17.55 11.68
N PHE A 343 14.61 -16.59 10.77
CA PHE A 343 13.93 -15.30 10.75
C PHE A 343 12.67 -15.35 9.89
N THR A 344 11.69 -14.58 10.33
CA THR A 344 10.47 -14.27 9.59
C THR A 344 10.28 -12.76 9.67
N ARG A 345 9.98 -12.13 8.55
CA ARG A 345 9.71 -10.69 8.52
C ARG A 345 8.46 -10.37 9.31
N ASP A 346 8.54 -9.37 10.17
CA ASP A 346 7.38 -8.68 10.72
C ASP A 346 7.09 -7.45 9.86
N PRO A 347 5.96 -7.38 9.13
CA PRO A 347 5.60 -6.21 8.33
C PRO A 347 5.13 -5.01 9.17
N TRP A 348 4.80 -5.23 10.46
CA TRP A 348 4.22 -4.23 11.39
C TRP A 348 5.01 -4.11 12.70
N PRO A 349 6.35 -3.99 12.67
CA PRO A 349 7.14 -3.95 13.88
C PRO A 349 6.79 -2.71 14.73
N ASP A 350 6.85 -2.85 16.05
CA ASP A 350 6.56 -1.78 17.01
C ASP A 350 7.58 -0.62 16.98
N LYS A 351 8.76 -0.84 16.40
CA LYS A 351 9.79 0.18 16.21
C LYS A 351 10.42 0.08 14.83
N VAL A 352 10.50 1.22 14.14
CA VAL A 352 11.13 1.38 12.84
C VAL A 352 12.20 2.47 12.91
N ILE A 353 13.39 2.16 12.43
CA ILE A 353 14.45 3.13 12.15
C ILE A 353 14.60 3.20 10.64
N TRP A 354 14.39 4.38 10.07
CA TRP A 354 14.55 4.63 8.64
C TRP A 354 15.56 5.74 8.38
N ARG A 355 16.78 5.37 8.06
CA ARG A 355 17.80 6.25 7.51
C ARG A 355 17.74 6.18 5.99
N GLN A 356 17.46 7.30 5.34
CA GLN A 356 17.36 7.38 3.89
C GLN A 356 18.75 7.39 3.26
N ASP A 357 18.96 6.58 2.21
CA ASP A 357 20.17 6.55 1.42
C ASP A 357 20.06 7.44 0.16
N GLY A 358 20.96 7.28 -0.80
CA GLY A 358 20.95 8.04 -2.06
C GLY A 358 19.89 7.60 -3.07
N VAL A 359 19.13 6.53 -2.79
CA VAL A 359 18.08 6.01 -3.67
C VAL A 359 16.71 6.39 -3.13
N THR A 360 15.94 7.13 -3.93
CA THR A 360 14.62 7.61 -3.50
C THR A 360 13.64 6.48 -3.26
N GLN A 361 13.15 6.40 -2.03
CA GLN A 361 12.08 5.50 -1.61
C GLN A 361 10.98 6.28 -0.91
N SER A 362 9.73 5.98 -1.23
CA SER A 362 8.57 6.63 -0.62
C SER A 362 7.95 5.84 0.53
N ARG A 363 8.40 4.61 0.76
CA ARG A 363 7.86 3.71 1.79
C ARG A 363 8.98 2.90 2.44
N PHE A 364 8.86 2.68 3.76
CA PHE A 364 9.68 1.76 4.53
C PHE A 364 8.85 1.22 5.72
N TYR A 365 8.57 -0.08 5.76
CA TYR A 365 7.57 -0.69 6.63
C TYR A 365 6.22 0.07 6.53
N TRP A 366 5.70 0.53 7.66
CA TRP A 366 4.46 1.30 7.75
C TRP A 366 4.67 2.83 7.69
N LEU A 367 5.88 3.29 7.41
CA LEU A 367 6.19 4.72 7.19
C LEU A 367 6.16 5.08 5.71
N GLY A 368 5.85 6.33 5.43
CA GLY A 368 5.94 6.92 4.10
C GLY A 368 6.37 8.37 4.12
N VAL A 369 7.07 8.77 3.06
CA VAL A 369 7.40 10.18 2.76
C VAL A 369 7.12 10.46 1.30
N SER A 370 6.89 11.74 0.94
CA SER A 370 6.82 12.12 -0.48
C SER A 370 8.20 11.96 -1.13
N LYS A 371 8.23 11.77 -2.45
CA LYS A 371 9.51 11.72 -3.19
C LYS A 371 10.31 13.02 -3.03
N SER A 372 9.63 14.17 -2.97
CA SER A 372 10.25 15.49 -2.77
C SER A 372 10.81 15.68 -1.36
N ASP A 373 10.34 14.92 -0.38
CA ASP A 373 10.81 14.99 1.01
C ASP A 373 11.85 13.91 1.35
N HIS A 374 12.22 13.09 0.38
CA HIS A 374 13.33 12.14 0.51
C HIS A 374 14.66 12.86 0.32
N ALA A 375 15.62 12.62 1.23
CA ALA A 375 17.00 13.05 1.04
C ALA A 375 17.98 12.16 1.81
N LYS A 376 19.14 11.88 1.21
CA LYS A 376 20.21 11.08 1.80
C LYS A 376 20.57 11.58 3.22
N GLY A 377 20.67 10.68 4.16
CA GLY A 377 21.03 10.94 5.56
C GLY A 377 19.88 11.37 6.46
N ARG A 378 18.69 11.71 5.94
CA ARG A 378 17.51 11.93 6.79
C ARG A 378 17.16 10.67 7.56
N ARG A 379 16.75 10.84 8.82
CA ARG A 379 16.42 9.72 9.71
C ARG A 379 15.07 9.94 10.35
N ILE A 380 14.23 8.92 10.27
CA ILE A 380 12.95 8.83 10.96
C ILE A 380 13.05 7.67 11.94
N GLU A 381 12.70 7.92 13.18
CA GLU A 381 12.48 6.90 14.20
C GLU A 381 11.02 6.90 14.58
N ALA A 382 10.40 5.74 14.54
CA ALA A 382 9.00 5.58 14.87
C ALA A 382 8.80 4.42 15.85
N THR A 383 7.98 4.64 16.87
CA THR A 383 7.62 3.60 17.85
C THR A 383 6.13 3.60 18.08
N VAL A 384 5.58 2.42 18.34
CA VAL A 384 4.20 2.23 18.74
C VAL A 384 4.16 1.69 20.16
N ARG A 385 3.35 2.31 21.01
CA ARG A 385 3.06 1.84 22.37
C ARG A 385 1.56 1.95 22.61
N GLY A 386 0.87 0.81 22.67
CA GLY A 386 -0.60 0.76 22.70
C GLY A 386 -1.20 1.52 21.51
N GLN A 387 -2.03 2.52 21.76
CA GLN A 387 -2.69 3.34 20.73
C GLN A 387 -1.90 4.59 20.31
N THR A 388 -0.62 4.69 20.71
CA THR A 388 0.20 5.88 20.45
C THR A 388 1.36 5.56 19.51
N VAL A 389 1.39 6.25 18.39
CA VAL A 389 2.51 6.29 17.43
C VAL A 389 3.36 7.52 17.73
N ASN A 390 4.64 7.31 18.05
CA ASN A 390 5.60 8.40 18.27
C ASN A 390 6.55 8.46 17.09
N LEU A 391 6.66 9.63 16.45
CA LEU A 391 7.57 9.91 15.35
C LEU A 391 8.62 10.93 15.79
N THR A 392 9.89 10.58 15.60
CA THR A 392 11.02 11.52 15.69
C THR A 392 11.63 11.65 14.31
N ALA A 393 11.49 12.80 13.69
CA ALA A 393 11.92 13.04 12.31
C ALA A 393 12.54 14.43 12.18
N LYS A 394 13.88 14.47 12.15
CA LYS A 394 14.62 15.70 11.87
C LYS A 394 14.68 15.93 10.35
N GLN A 395 14.53 17.17 9.91
CA GLN A 395 14.64 17.58 8.49
C GLN A 395 13.63 16.93 7.53
N THR A 396 12.63 16.22 8.03
CA THR A 396 11.53 15.67 7.22
C THR A 396 10.31 16.57 7.40
N SER A 397 9.66 16.97 6.33
CA SER A 397 8.51 17.89 6.41
C SER A 397 7.27 17.17 6.88
N ARG A 398 6.99 16.00 6.29
CA ARG A 398 5.80 15.18 6.59
C ARG A 398 6.12 13.69 6.57
N VAL A 399 5.45 12.96 7.45
CA VAL A 399 5.51 11.50 7.52
C VAL A 399 4.10 10.94 7.45
N THR A 400 3.89 9.98 6.57
CA THR A 400 2.66 9.19 6.51
C THR A 400 2.85 7.93 7.34
N VAL A 401 1.96 7.71 8.29
CA VAL A 401 1.81 6.46 9.04
C VAL A 401 0.74 5.63 8.36
N ARG A 402 1.09 4.45 7.90
CA ARG A 402 0.15 3.43 7.43
C ARG A 402 -0.32 2.62 8.62
N LEU A 403 -1.60 2.35 8.71
CA LEU A 403 -2.23 1.69 9.85
C LEU A 403 -2.92 0.40 9.43
N SER A 404 -2.84 -0.57 10.32
CA SER A 404 -3.51 -1.87 10.27
C SER A 404 -3.86 -2.29 11.68
N ASP A 405 -4.82 -3.19 11.85
CA ASP A 405 -5.15 -3.80 13.15
C ASP A 405 -3.99 -4.64 13.73
N ALA A 406 -2.98 -4.96 12.92
CA ALA A 406 -1.75 -5.58 13.40
C ALA A 406 -0.81 -4.59 14.12
N LEU A 407 -0.95 -3.29 13.87
CA LEU A 407 -0.10 -2.26 14.47
C LEU A 407 -0.78 -1.54 15.65
N VAL A 408 -2.06 -1.18 15.48
CA VAL A 408 -2.91 -0.52 16.49
C VAL A 408 -4.35 -1.00 16.33
N ASP A 409 -5.12 -1.02 17.40
CA ASP A 409 -6.54 -1.32 17.36
C ASP A 409 -7.32 -0.15 16.76
N LEU A 410 -7.82 -0.30 15.52
CA LEU A 410 -8.54 0.76 14.80
C LEU A 410 -10.00 0.94 15.27
N ASP A 411 -10.49 0.13 16.20
CA ASP A 411 -11.78 0.37 16.88
C ASP A 411 -11.63 1.39 18.02
N ARG A 412 -10.40 1.81 18.32
CA ARG A 412 -10.05 2.77 19.39
C ARG A 412 -9.35 3.99 18.81
N ALA A 413 -9.46 5.12 19.50
CA ALA A 413 -8.78 6.35 19.10
C ALA A 413 -7.26 6.17 19.05
N VAL A 414 -6.66 6.55 17.93
CA VAL A 414 -5.22 6.54 17.69
C VAL A 414 -4.64 7.91 18.00
N THR A 415 -3.50 7.94 18.68
CA THR A 415 -2.73 9.16 18.90
C THR A 415 -1.45 9.13 18.08
N VAL A 416 -1.17 10.19 17.31
CA VAL A 416 0.10 10.35 16.59
C VAL A 416 0.84 11.58 17.14
N LYS A 417 2.06 11.35 17.63
CA LYS A 417 2.97 12.42 18.06
C LYS A 417 4.08 12.59 17.02
N TYR A 418 4.42 13.83 16.73
CA TYR A 418 5.53 14.21 15.85
C TYR A 418 6.50 15.11 16.61
N ASN A 419 7.74 14.65 16.80
CA ASN A 419 8.76 15.33 17.61
C ASN A 419 8.23 15.75 18.99
N GLY A 420 7.60 14.81 19.70
CA GLY A 420 7.05 15.01 21.05
C GLY A 420 5.67 15.67 21.12
N LYS A 421 5.23 16.38 20.07
CA LYS A 421 3.93 17.10 20.06
C LYS A 421 2.83 16.21 19.51
N VAL A 422 1.66 16.18 20.15
CA VAL A 422 0.46 15.52 19.64
C VAL A 422 0.01 16.28 18.38
N LYS A 423 -0.05 15.59 17.26
CA LYS A 423 -0.55 16.12 15.98
C LYS A 423 -1.94 15.58 15.63
N PHE A 424 -2.24 14.37 16.05
CA PHE A 424 -3.52 13.74 15.82
C PHE A 424 -3.96 12.94 17.04
N ARG A 425 -5.26 12.98 17.34
CA ARG A 425 -5.94 12.08 18.29
C ARG A 425 -7.38 11.89 17.81
N GLY A 426 -7.78 10.65 17.51
CA GLY A 426 -9.14 10.36 17.05
C GLY A 426 -9.27 8.99 16.42
N ASN A 427 -10.49 8.66 16.01
CA ASN A 427 -10.80 7.43 15.29
C ASN A 427 -10.36 7.52 13.84
N VAL A 428 -10.00 6.39 13.26
CA VAL A 428 -9.54 6.27 11.88
C VAL A 428 -10.23 5.09 11.22
N ASP A 429 -11.00 5.38 10.17
CA ASP A 429 -11.77 4.38 9.46
C ASP A 429 -10.88 3.45 8.63
N ARG A 430 -11.17 2.15 8.66
CA ARG A 430 -10.63 1.15 7.74
C ARG A 430 -11.33 1.32 6.40
N LEU A 431 -10.59 1.59 5.32
CA LEU A 431 -11.16 1.82 4.00
C LEU A 431 -10.70 0.79 2.99
N LYS A 432 -11.63 0.28 2.20
CA LYS A 432 -11.37 -0.64 1.10
C LYS A 432 -10.46 0.01 0.04
N SER A 433 -10.63 1.31 -0.23
CA SER A 433 -9.77 2.09 -1.11
C SER A 433 -8.31 2.11 -0.63
N ARG A 434 -8.07 2.28 0.68
CA ARG A 434 -6.70 2.27 1.24
C ARG A 434 -6.05 0.89 1.13
N MET A 435 -6.81 -0.18 1.35
CA MET A 435 -6.32 -1.55 1.15
C MET A 435 -5.93 -1.78 -0.32
N SER A 436 -6.77 -1.39 -1.26
CA SER A 436 -6.52 -1.55 -2.69
C SER A 436 -5.30 -0.77 -3.16
N GLU A 437 -5.13 0.48 -2.72
CA GLU A 437 -3.93 1.28 -2.99
C GLU A 437 -2.67 0.65 -2.41
N SER A 438 -2.77 0.14 -1.18
CA SER A 438 -1.62 -0.52 -0.53
C SER A 438 -1.17 -1.75 -1.32
N LEU A 439 -2.11 -2.58 -1.81
CA LEU A 439 -1.84 -3.73 -2.68
C LEU A 439 -1.27 -3.32 -4.05
N ALA A 440 -1.75 -2.22 -4.64
CA ALA A 440 -1.25 -1.70 -5.91
C ALA A 440 0.19 -1.18 -5.82
N VAL A 441 0.56 -0.60 -4.68
CA VAL A 441 1.94 -0.15 -4.41
C VAL A 441 2.87 -1.32 -4.12
N ARG A 442 2.36 -2.36 -3.43
CA ARG A 442 3.11 -3.55 -3.07
C ARG A 442 2.16 -4.75 -3.01
N ALA A 443 2.36 -5.71 -3.90
CA ALA A 443 1.55 -6.93 -3.98
C ALA A 443 1.86 -7.88 -2.81
N ASP A 444 1.50 -7.46 -1.62
CA ASP A 444 1.76 -8.15 -0.36
C ASP A 444 0.63 -7.86 0.63
N SER A 445 -0.23 -8.86 0.84
CA SER A 445 -1.38 -8.72 1.75
C SER A 445 -1.00 -8.65 3.22
N SER A 446 0.17 -9.18 3.63
CA SER A 446 0.62 -9.12 5.02
C SER A 446 1.00 -7.69 5.46
N SER A 447 1.42 -6.84 4.51
CA SER A 447 1.78 -5.44 4.72
C SER A 447 0.74 -4.43 4.20
N ALA A 448 -0.49 -4.88 3.88
CA ALA A 448 -1.55 -4.02 3.38
C ALA A 448 -2.11 -3.10 4.48
N ALA A 449 -2.08 -1.79 4.24
CA ALA A 449 -2.64 -0.80 5.15
C ALA A 449 -4.15 -0.68 4.99
N TYR A 450 -4.86 -0.48 6.10
CA TYR A 450 -6.31 -0.25 6.15
C TYR A 450 -6.64 1.24 6.22
N ALA A 451 -5.71 2.03 6.72
CA ALA A 451 -5.86 3.47 6.89
C ALA A 451 -4.51 4.18 6.84
N THR A 452 -4.54 5.51 6.73
CA THR A 452 -3.33 6.34 6.76
C THR A 452 -3.53 7.61 7.57
N ILE A 453 -2.48 8.06 8.27
CA ILE A 453 -2.42 9.39 8.90
C ILE A 453 -1.12 10.05 8.42
N THR A 454 -1.22 11.25 7.86
CA THR A 454 -0.05 12.05 7.50
C THR A 454 0.05 13.25 8.43
N VAL A 455 1.18 13.39 9.09
CA VAL A 455 1.50 14.50 10.00
C VAL A 455 2.83 15.13 9.63
N GLY A 456 3.05 16.36 10.06
CA GLY A 456 4.30 17.06 9.76
C GLY A 456 4.64 18.16 10.74
N LYS A 457 5.61 18.99 10.34
CA LYS A 457 6.04 20.17 11.09
C LYS A 457 4.90 21.19 11.22
N ASP A 458 4.12 21.37 10.15
CA ASP A 458 2.93 22.21 10.14
C ASP A 458 1.78 21.61 10.97
N SER A 459 0.69 22.36 11.11
CA SER A 459 -0.52 21.92 11.80
C SER A 459 -1.42 21.03 10.95
N SER A 460 -1.15 20.91 9.63
CA SER A 460 -2.00 20.13 8.74
C SER A 460 -1.88 18.64 9.00
N VAL A 461 -3.03 18.00 9.17
CA VAL A 461 -3.14 16.55 9.35
C VAL A 461 -4.03 15.99 8.26
N ARG A 462 -3.58 14.93 7.59
CA ARG A 462 -4.42 14.19 6.63
C ARG A 462 -4.75 12.82 7.19
N VAL A 463 -6.03 12.50 7.20
CA VAL A 463 -6.54 11.17 7.56
C VAL A 463 -7.08 10.54 6.29
N ASN A 464 -6.61 9.35 5.97
CA ASN A 464 -6.94 8.66 4.72
C ASN A 464 -6.74 9.54 3.47
N GLY A 465 -5.64 10.34 3.48
CA GLY A 465 -5.24 11.22 2.38
C GLY A 465 -5.94 12.57 2.34
N ARG A 466 -6.93 12.85 3.20
CA ARG A 466 -7.73 14.08 3.21
C ARG A 466 -7.43 14.94 4.44
N LEU A 467 -7.47 16.26 4.29
CA LEU A 467 -7.47 17.19 5.41
C LEU A 467 -8.78 17.01 6.21
N ALA A 468 -8.76 17.38 7.49
CA ALA A 468 -9.94 17.24 8.35
C ALA A 468 -11.14 18.01 7.81
N GLU A 469 -10.91 19.23 7.31
CA GLU A 469 -11.92 20.10 6.70
C GLU A 469 -12.45 19.62 5.35
N ASP A 470 -11.75 18.70 4.67
CA ASP A 470 -12.11 18.16 3.35
C ASP A 470 -12.64 16.71 3.42
N ARG A 471 -12.91 16.20 4.64
CA ARG A 471 -13.43 14.82 4.82
C ARG A 471 -14.85 14.66 4.29
N PHE A 472 -15.63 15.74 4.27
CA PHE A 472 -17.00 15.77 3.76
C PHE A 472 -17.17 16.90 2.74
N LEU A 473 -18.23 16.80 1.95
CA LEU A 473 -18.62 17.89 1.05
C LEU A 473 -18.97 19.13 1.86
N LYS A 474 -18.56 20.29 1.38
CA LYS A 474 -19.00 21.59 1.91
C LYS A 474 -20.41 21.90 1.39
N ALA A 475 -21.12 22.82 2.04
CA ALA A 475 -22.41 23.29 1.53
C ALA A 475 -22.32 23.78 0.07
N GLY A 476 -23.29 23.41 -0.76
CA GLY A 476 -23.32 23.77 -2.19
C GLY A 476 -24.04 22.75 -3.07
N LYS A 477 -24.08 23.04 -4.36
CA LYS A 477 -24.71 22.18 -5.38
C LYS A 477 -23.67 21.31 -6.07
N TYR A 478 -23.98 20.05 -6.27
CA TYR A 478 -23.08 19.01 -6.76
C TYR A 478 -23.75 18.14 -7.83
N ARG A 479 -22.91 17.40 -8.56
CA ARG A 479 -23.30 16.35 -9.50
C ARG A 479 -22.55 15.07 -9.13
N ALA A 480 -23.24 13.94 -9.06
CA ALA A 480 -22.67 12.62 -9.12
C ALA A 480 -22.68 12.17 -10.59
N VAL A 481 -21.56 11.75 -11.14
CA VAL A 481 -21.38 11.44 -12.56
C VAL A 481 -20.80 10.05 -12.70
N LEU A 482 -21.40 9.24 -13.57
CA LEU A 482 -20.92 7.89 -13.93
C LEU A 482 -20.19 7.93 -15.27
N PHE A 483 -19.04 7.30 -15.33
CA PHE A 483 -18.17 7.19 -16.50
C PHE A 483 -17.99 5.74 -16.93
N ALA A 484 -17.89 5.50 -18.24
CA ALA A 484 -17.81 4.16 -18.82
C ALA A 484 -16.46 3.45 -18.56
N ASP A 485 -15.39 4.23 -18.53
CA ASP A 485 -14.01 3.76 -18.45
C ASP A 485 -13.11 4.84 -17.82
N ASP A 486 -11.80 4.72 -17.96
CA ASP A 486 -10.84 5.72 -17.49
C ASP A 486 -10.96 7.10 -18.18
N SER A 487 -11.80 7.23 -19.18
CA SER A 487 -12.05 8.48 -19.89
C SER A 487 -12.90 9.46 -19.07
N THR A 488 -13.09 10.66 -19.62
CA THR A 488 -14.03 11.66 -19.12
C THR A 488 -15.36 11.66 -19.88
N SER A 489 -15.66 10.58 -20.62
CA SER A 489 -16.94 10.39 -21.30
C SER A 489 -18.03 10.08 -20.29
N GLU A 490 -18.83 11.07 -19.96
CA GLU A 490 -19.96 10.98 -19.05
C GLU A 490 -21.05 10.08 -19.64
N LEU A 491 -21.50 9.07 -18.90
CA LEU A 491 -22.65 8.24 -19.27
C LEU A 491 -23.95 8.87 -18.79
N VAL A 492 -24.01 9.23 -17.52
CA VAL A 492 -25.19 9.78 -16.86
C VAL A 492 -24.78 10.50 -15.59
N SER A 493 -25.56 11.50 -15.18
CA SER A 493 -25.33 12.24 -13.93
C SER A 493 -26.65 12.51 -13.18
N SER A 494 -26.52 12.76 -11.87
CA SER A 494 -27.60 13.17 -10.98
C SER A 494 -27.15 14.34 -10.10
N GLU A 495 -27.98 15.37 -9.97
CA GLU A 495 -27.68 16.56 -9.17
C GLU A 495 -28.22 16.43 -7.75
N PHE A 496 -27.54 17.05 -6.79
CA PHE A 496 -27.95 17.11 -5.40
C PHE A 496 -27.41 18.36 -4.71
N GLU A 497 -27.95 18.65 -3.53
CA GLU A 497 -27.53 19.77 -2.70
C GLU A 497 -27.00 19.30 -1.36
N VAL A 498 -25.95 19.95 -0.88
CA VAL A 498 -25.43 19.82 0.48
C VAL A 498 -25.74 21.10 1.21
N SER A 499 -26.64 21.01 2.19
CA SER A 499 -27.02 22.14 3.04
C SER A 499 -26.02 22.30 4.20
N PRO A 500 -25.87 23.50 4.75
CA PRO A 500 -25.15 23.69 5.99
C PRO A 500 -25.73 22.81 7.09
N ARG A 501 -24.87 22.33 7.99
CA ARG A 501 -25.34 21.56 9.14
C ARG A 501 -26.20 22.44 10.04
N LYS A 502 -27.36 21.93 10.47
CA LYS A 502 -28.20 22.66 11.42
C LYS A 502 -27.45 22.85 12.73
N PRO A 503 -27.44 24.07 13.31
CA PRO A 503 -26.85 24.26 14.62
C PRO A 503 -27.56 23.41 15.67
N THR A 504 -26.79 22.80 16.55
CA THR A 504 -27.34 22.01 17.66
C THR A 504 -27.04 22.70 18.98
N LEU A 505 -27.97 22.61 19.92
CA LEU A 505 -27.80 23.08 21.28
C LEU A 505 -28.34 22.02 22.25
N ASN A 506 -27.46 21.52 23.10
CA ASN A 506 -27.80 20.66 24.23
C ASN A 506 -27.47 21.37 25.52
N ALA A 507 -28.35 21.27 26.52
CA ALA A 507 -28.13 21.82 27.85
C ALA A 507 -28.18 20.70 28.89
N LEU A 508 -27.18 20.65 29.75
CA LEU A 508 -27.09 19.71 30.86
C LEU A 508 -27.03 20.51 32.17
N ARG A 509 -27.94 20.21 33.10
CA ARG A 509 -27.87 20.72 34.48
C ARG A 509 -26.94 19.86 35.29
N ASN A 510 -25.90 20.46 35.82
CA ASN A 510 -24.91 19.82 36.67
C ASN A 510 -25.41 19.70 38.11
N LYS A 511 -24.79 18.84 38.91
CA LYS A 511 -25.16 18.64 40.34
C LYS A 511 -24.90 19.88 41.20
N ASP A 512 -24.00 20.75 40.78
CA ASP A 512 -23.67 22.04 41.43
C ASP A 512 -24.61 23.19 41.05
N GLY A 513 -25.68 22.89 40.27
CA GLY A 513 -26.67 23.86 39.85
C GLY A 513 -26.30 24.65 38.57
N THR A 514 -25.09 24.50 38.05
CA THR A 514 -24.67 25.12 36.79
C THR A 514 -25.34 24.46 35.58
N LEU A 515 -25.41 25.19 34.45
CA LEU A 515 -25.87 24.66 33.16
C LEU A 515 -24.71 24.61 32.19
N THR A 516 -24.42 23.44 31.64
CA THR A 516 -23.42 23.29 30.56
C THR A 516 -24.14 23.18 29.23
N PHE A 517 -23.83 24.10 28.32
CA PHE A 517 -24.32 24.11 26.95
C PHE A 517 -23.26 23.52 26.02
N THR A 518 -23.61 22.43 25.33
CA THR A 518 -22.82 21.89 24.23
C THR A 518 -23.52 22.29 22.93
N PHE A 519 -22.84 22.99 22.05
CA PHE A 519 -23.43 23.54 20.83
C PHE A 519 -22.47 23.45 19.65
N GLU A 520 -23.06 23.40 18.45
CA GLU A 520 -22.38 23.59 17.18
C GLU A 520 -22.84 24.92 16.56
N GLY A 521 -21.90 25.64 15.96
CA GLY A 521 -22.11 27.02 15.50
C GLY A 521 -21.81 28.07 16.58
N ASN A 522 -22.54 29.17 16.57
CA ASN A 522 -22.43 30.24 17.56
C ASN A 522 -23.53 30.11 18.61
N LEU A 523 -23.19 30.32 19.87
CA LEU A 523 -24.20 30.43 20.94
C LEU A 523 -24.66 31.88 21.06
N GLU A 524 -25.96 32.09 21.08
CA GLU A 524 -26.57 33.41 21.33
C GLU A 524 -27.46 33.33 22.58
N ARG A 525 -27.51 34.46 23.33
CA ARG A 525 -28.33 34.65 24.53
C ARG A 525 -29.21 35.85 24.38
N ALA A 526 -30.41 35.76 24.92
CA ALA A 526 -31.35 36.91 24.99
C ALA A 526 -32.08 36.93 26.33
N PRO A 527 -32.54 38.09 26.81
CA PRO A 527 -33.35 38.21 28.02
C PRO A 527 -34.78 37.69 27.81
N THR A 528 -35.28 37.68 26.59
CA THR A 528 -36.60 37.15 26.24
C THR A 528 -36.51 36.22 25.02
N VAL A 529 -37.56 35.39 24.80
CA VAL A 529 -37.62 34.48 23.65
C VAL A 529 -37.64 35.23 22.29
N LEU A 530 -38.07 36.47 22.28
CA LEU A 530 -38.11 37.33 21.10
C LEU A 530 -36.80 38.12 20.87
N GLY A 531 -35.86 38.08 21.80
CA GLY A 531 -34.59 38.81 21.78
C GLY A 531 -34.60 40.08 22.67
N PRO A 532 -33.71 41.00 22.46
CA PRO A 532 -32.65 40.99 21.44
C PRO A 532 -31.58 39.93 21.72
N TRP A 533 -31.21 39.18 20.67
CA TRP A 533 -30.20 38.14 20.72
C TRP A 533 -28.79 38.71 20.62
N ARG A 534 -27.90 38.29 21.49
CA ARG A 534 -26.49 38.68 21.52
C ARG A 534 -25.60 37.46 21.51
N LYS A 535 -24.54 37.51 20.71
CA LYS A 535 -23.55 36.45 20.64
C LYS A 535 -22.85 36.27 21.98
N VAL A 536 -22.74 35.02 22.44
CA VAL A 536 -21.92 34.64 23.56
C VAL A 536 -20.52 34.33 23.03
N ASN A 537 -19.54 35.14 23.36
CA ASN A 537 -18.13 34.95 22.91
C ASN A 537 -17.48 33.79 23.69
N SER A 538 -17.93 32.58 23.45
CA SER A 538 -17.44 31.39 24.08
C SER A 538 -17.40 30.22 23.11
N LYS A 539 -16.57 29.22 23.42
CA LYS A 539 -16.50 27.94 22.68
C LYS A 539 -17.33 26.89 23.40
N SER A 540 -17.85 25.95 22.66
CA SER A 540 -18.54 24.76 23.19
C SER A 540 -17.49 23.81 23.87
N PRO A 541 -17.75 23.28 25.09
CA PRO A 541 -18.90 23.57 25.95
C PRO A 541 -18.79 24.93 26.65
N TYR A 542 -19.94 25.58 26.91
CA TYR A 542 -20.06 26.80 27.69
C TYR A 542 -20.83 26.52 28.98
N THR A 543 -20.28 26.92 30.13
CA THR A 543 -20.95 26.74 31.43
C THR A 543 -21.50 28.06 31.94
N LEU A 544 -22.81 28.09 32.23
CA LEU A 544 -23.53 29.19 32.85
C LEU A 544 -23.63 28.94 34.36
N HIS A 545 -23.20 29.87 35.15
CA HIS A 545 -23.32 29.82 36.60
C HIS A 545 -24.66 30.41 37.07
N PRO A 546 -25.22 29.97 38.23
CA PRO A 546 -26.51 30.51 38.73
C PRO A 546 -26.54 32.01 38.89
N VAL A 547 -25.40 32.64 39.15
CA VAL A 547 -25.23 34.08 39.34
C VAL A 547 -25.33 34.90 38.03
N ASP A 548 -25.23 34.25 36.88
CA ASP A 548 -25.25 34.92 35.55
C ASP A 548 -26.68 35.35 35.11
N GLY A 549 -27.68 35.09 35.94
CA GLY A 549 -29.08 35.44 35.68
C GLY A 549 -29.79 34.55 34.65
N ILE A 550 -31.12 34.70 34.55
CA ILE A 550 -31.98 33.94 33.62
C ILE A 550 -31.79 34.48 32.20
N GLY A 551 -31.82 33.60 31.21
CA GLY A 551 -31.78 33.96 29.80
C GLY A 551 -32.20 32.82 28.90
N PHE A 552 -32.55 33.15 27.66
CA PHE A 552 -32.84 32.20 26.59
C PHE A 552 -31.55 31.99 25.76
N PHE A 553 -31.35 30.79 25.28
CA PHE A 553 -30.17 30.44 24.50
C PHE A 553 -30.58 29.76 23.21
N ARG A 554 -29.87 30.05 22.12
CA ARG A 554 -30.01 29.36 20.84
C ARG A 554 -28.65 29.17 20.19
N ALA A 555 -28.50 28.10 19.42
CA ALA A 555 -27.36 27.94 18.52
C ALA A 555 -27.73 28.49 17.13
N VAL A 556 -26.81 29.24 16.53
CA VAL A 556 -26.92 29.78 15.17
C VAL A 556 -25.64 29.45 14.40
N GLN A 557 -25.73 29.51 13.07
CA GLN A 557 -24.57 29.21 12.21
C GLN A 557 -23.47 30.28 12.34
#